data_3ddaaa925e45e93cc859c6a0965233d0
#
_entry.id   3ddaaa925e45e93cc859c6a0965233d0
#
_cell.length_a   1.000
_cell.length_b   1.000
_cell.length_c   1.000
_cell.angle_alpha   90.00
_cell.angle_beta   90.00
_cell.angle_gamma   90.00
#
_symmetry.space_group_name_H-M   'P 1'
#
loop_
_entity.id
_entity.type
_entity.pdbx_description
1 polymer ?
#
loop_
_entity_poly.entity_id
_entity_poly.type
_entity_poly.pdbx_seq_one_letter_code
_entity_poly.pdbx_strand_id
1 'polypeptide(L)'
;MITGEKKQQVDNIWQTFWNNGFTQPSAIFEQITYLLFMKMLDEKQLEKEAIANLTGDKLLNPTFPEGMWHNPNTDQEVPYSEMRWHNFKDMESAKMLNRVRNDAFIFLRHIGGEGSAYSQAMEDTVFQITNARLLSRVVEGIEELASDGADMMGDIYEYMLGKMAASGTNGQFRTPRHIIRMMVELMRPTLDDIICDPAMGSAGFIMEAAKYIAEHQGDELLNIDNRNRYRNEIFHGSDSDASMMRIGCMNMMLHDVDEPQLHYRNSLSNENNDTNKYTLCLANPPFAGSPVSYTHLRAHETKANL
;
A
#
# COMPACT_ATOMS: atom_id res chain seq x y z
N MET A 1 -12.60 -11.12 0.31
CA MET A 1 -12.00 -12.02 -0.72
C MET A 1 -12.77 -11.86 -2.02
N ILE A 2 -12.11 -11.49 -3.11
CA ILE A 2 -12.75 -11.32 -4.41
C ILE A 2 -13.27 -12.66 -4.95
N THR A 3 -14.44 -12.63 -5.59
CA THR A 3 -15.10 -13.81 -6.17
C THR A 3 -15.73 -13.45 -7.53
N GLY A 4 -16.13 -14.46 -8.28
CA GLY A 4 -16.87 -14.28 -9.53
C GLY A 4 -16.14 -13.45 -10.57
N GLU A 5 -16.81 -12.43 -11.09
CA GLU A 5 -16.35 -11.58 -12.19
C GLU A 5 -15.06 -10.83 -11.87
N LYS A 6 -14.93 -10.24 -10.68
CA LYS A 6 -13.72 -9.51 -10.25
C LYS A 6 -12.48 -10.40 -10.24
N LYS A 7 -12.64 -11.64 -9.77
CA LYS A 7 -11.55 -12.63 -9.83
C LYS A 7 -11.11 -12.88 -11.26
N GLN A 8 -12.07 -13.05 -12.17
CA GLN A 8 -11.78 -13.28 -13.60
C GLN A 8 -11.09 -12.06 -14.24
N GLN A 9 -11.49 -10.84 -13.88
CA GLN A 9 -10.85 -9.61 -14.36
C GLN A 9 -9.38 -9.54 -13.93
N VAL A 10 -9.07 -9.80 -12.65
CA VAL A 10 -7.68 -9.85 -12.16
C VAL A 10 -6.89 -10.97 -12.86
N ASP A 11 -7.49 -12.12 -13.09
CA ASP A 11 -6.86 -13.23 -13.82
C ASP A 11 -6.53 -12.85 -15.26
N ASN A 12 -7.42 -12.12 -15.94
CA ASN A 12 -7.21 -11.64 -17.30
C ASN A 12 -6.06 -10.62 -17.38
N ILE A 13 -5.99 -9.70 -16.41
CA ILE A 13 -4.87 -8.75 -16.30
C ILE A 13 -3.55 -9.52 -16.12
N TRP A 14 -3.53 -10.46 -15.19
CA TRP A 14 -2.36 -11.30 -14.92
C TRP A 14 -1.92 -12.06 -16.17
N GLN A 15 -2.87 -12.69 -16.88
CA GLN A 15 -2.61 -13.45 -18.10
C GLN A 15 -2.09 -12.54 -19.25
N THR A 16 -2.54 -11.28 -19.28
CA THR A 16 -2.05 -10.30 -20.25
C THR A 16 -0.55 -10.04 -20.08
N PHE A 17 -0.05 -9.92 -18.87
CA PHE A 17 1.39 -9.82 -18.61
C PHE A 17 2.13 -11.09 -19.05
N TRP A 18 1.61 -12.25 -18.66
CA TRP A 18 2.23 -13.54 -18.99
C TRP A 18 2.38 -13.74 -20.49
N ASN A 19 1.35 -13.44 -21.26
CA ASN A 19 1.34 -13.52 -22.71
C ASN A 19 2.28 -12.53 -23.40
N ASN A 20 2.76 -11.52 -22.68
CA ASN A 20 3.69 -10.50 -23.19
C ASN A 20 5.11 -10.66 -22.61
N GLY A 21 5.46 -11.85 -22.12
CA GLY A 21 6.83 -12.21 -21.75
C GLY A 21 7.24 -11.91 -20.32
N PHE A 22 6.31 -11.50 -19.46
CA PHE A 22 6.58 -11.43 -18.02
C PHE A 22 6.47 -12.84 -17.42
N THR A 23 7.60 -13.41 -17.02
CA THR A 23 7.68 -14.79 -16.51
C THR A 23 7.82 -14.87 -14.99
N GLN A 24 8.07 -13.74 -14.33
CA GLN A 24 8.24 -13.70 -12.88
C GLN A 24 6.93 -13.17 -12.23
N PRO A 25 6.26 -13.99 -11.41
CA PRO A 25 5.03 -13.59 -10.72
C PRO A 25 5.18 -12.32 -9.86
N SER A 26 6.32 -12.15 -9.20
CA SER A 26 6.62 -10.96 -8.39
C SER A 26 6.68 -9.69 -9.24
N ALA A 27 7.29 -9.74 -10.43
CA ALA A 27 7.34 -8.60 -11.34
C ALA A 27 5.92 -8.21 -11.83
N ILE A 28 5.09 -9.19 -12.21
CA ILE A 28 3.69 -8.95 -12.61
C ILE A 28 2.93 -8.29 -11.46
N PHE A 29 3.06 -8.85 -10.27
CA PHE A 29 2.41 -8.35 -9.06
C PHE A 29 2.79 -6.88 -8.79
N GLU A 30 4.08 -6.54 -8.83
CA GLU A 30 4.55 -5.17 -8.60
C GLU A 30 3.99 -4.18 -9.64
N GLN A 31 4.03 -4.54 -10.93
CA GLN A 31 3.53 -3.63 -11.98
C GLN A 31 2.02 -3.39 -11.86
N ILE A 32 1.23 -4.43 -11.57
CA ILE A 32 -0.21 -4.28 -11.32
C ILE A 32 -0.43 -3.39 -10.08
N THR A 33 0.34 -3.62 -9.02
CA THR A 33 0.27 -2.83 -7.78
C THR A 33 0.48 -1.34 -8.02
N TYR A 34 1.51 -0.96 -8.79
CA TYR A 34 1.77 0.45 -9.08
C TYR A 34 0.64 1.11 -9.86
N LEU A 35 0.12 0.42 -10.88
CA LEU A 35 -0.97 0.95 -11.69
C LEU A 35 -2.29 1.06 -10.90
N LEU A 36 -2.61 0.07 -10.08
CA LEU A 36 -3.76 0.13 -9.18
C LEU A 36 -3.64 1.27 -8.18
N PHE A 37 -2.45 1.47 -7.62
CA PHE A 37 -2.22 2.55 -6.68
C PHE A 37 -2.37 3.93 -7.34
N MET A 38 -1.85 4.11 -8.57
CA MET A 38 -2.07 5.34 -9.35
C MET A 38 -3.56 5.62 -9.56
N LYS A 39 -4.35 4.60 -9.93
CA LYS A 39 -5.80 4.72 -10.10
C LYS A 39 -6.47 5.18 -8.82
N MET A 40 -6.20 4.51 -7.71
CA MET A 40 -6.87 4.81 -6.44
C MET A 40 -6.47 6.17 -5.84
N LEU A 41 -5.21 6.59 -6.01
CA LEU A 41 -4.80 7.94 -5.61
C LEU A 41 -5.61 9.02 -6.35
N ASP A 42 -5.83 8.81 -7.65
CA ASP A 42 -6.62 9.74 -8.44
C ASP A 42 -8.12 9.68 -8.09
N GLU A 43 -8.69 8.50 -7.90
CA GLU A 43 -10.07 8.33 -7.44
C GLU A 43 -10.30 9.00 -6.08
N LYS A 44 -9.40 8.78 -5.12
CA LYS A 44 -9.44 9.43 -3.80
C LYS A 44 -9.37 10.95 -3.91
N GLN A 45 -8.57 11.48 -4.84
CA GLN A 45 -8.53 12.92 -5.07
C GLN A 45 -9.83 13.42 -5.72
N LEU A 46 -10.39 12.72 -6.70
CA LEU A 46 -11.67 13.07 -7.32
C LEU A 46 -12.80 13.12 -6.29
N GLU A 47 -12.83 12.18 -5.35
CA GLU A 47 -13.81 12.20 -4.24
C GLU A 47 -13.63 13.44 -3.35
N LYS A 48 -12.40 13.77 -2.97
CA LYS A 48 -12.09 14.98 -2.19
C LYS A 48 -12.45 16.26 -2.94
N GLU A 49 -12.16 16.32 -4.24
CA GLU A 49 -12.53 17.44 -5.12
C GLU A 49 -14.05 17.59 -5.22
N ALA A 50 -14.79 16.48 -5.35
CA ALA A 50 -16.26 16.51 -5.40
C ALA A 50 -16.84 17.02 -4.08
N ILE A 51 -16.34 16.57 -2.94
CA ILE A 51 -16.76 17.06 -1.61
C ILE A 51 -16.46 18.55 -1.47
N ALA A 52 -15.24 19.00 -1.77
CA ALA A 52 -14.83 20.40 -1.68
C ALA A 52 -15.71 21.29 -2.56
N ASN A 53 -16.05 20.85 -3.78
CA ASN A 53 -16.95 21.57 -4.67
C ASN A 53 -18.38 21.66 -4.13
N LEU A 54 -18.88 20.65 -3.44
CA LEU A 54 -20.21 20.63 -2.84
C LEU A 54 -20.30 21.53 -1.60
N THR A 55 -19.25 21.55 -0.76
CA THR A 55 -19.21 22.31 0.48
C THR A 55 -18.72 23.75 0.29
N GLY A 56 -18.05 24.05 -0.81
CA GLY A 56 -17.37 25.33 -1.05
C GLY A 56 -16.05 25.48 -0.28
N ASP A 57 -15.55 24.40 0.29
CA ASP A 57 -14.29 24.38 1.02
C ASP A 57 -13.09 24.28 0.08
N LYS A 58 -11.92 24.67 0.60
CA LYS A 58 -10.66 24.43 -0.11
C LYS A 58 -10.24 22.97 0.01
N LEU A 59 -9.78 22.40 -1.09
CA LEU A 59 -9.13 21.10 -1.09
C LEU A 59 -7.83 21.15 -0.26
N LEU A 60 -7.80 20.40 0.83
CA LEU A 60 -6.65 20.33 1.72
C LEU A 60 -5.69 19.20 1.28
N ASN A 61 -4.41 19.52 1.17
CA ASN A 61 -3.34 18.58 0.85
C ASN A 61 -3.66 17.66 -0.34
N PRO A 62 -3.89 18.23 -1.55
CA PRO A 62 -4.15 17.41 -2.73
C PRO A 62 -2.91 16.61 -3.12
N THR A 63 -3.09 15.35 -3.50
CA THR A 63 -2.02 14.52 -4.07
C THR A 63 -1.53 15.10 -5.40
N PHE A 64 -2.44 15.63 -6.19
CA PHE A 64 -2.16 16.31 -7.47
C PHE A 64 -2.62 17.77 -7.39
N PRO A 65 -1.78 18.68 -6.86
CA PRO A 65 -2.12 20.10 -6.80
C PRO A 65 -2.21 20.72 -8.19
N GLU A 66 -2.81 21.91 -8.27
CA GLU A 66 -2.75 22.71 -9.51
C GLU A 66 -1.30 23.13 -9.81
N GLY A 67 -0.93 23.15 -11.09
CA GLY A 67 0.37 23.63 -11.56
C GLY A 67 1.27 22.53 -12.12
N MET A 68 2.57 22.75 -12.00
CA MET A 68 3.61 21.92 -12.62
C MET A 68 4.42 21.20 -11.55
N TRP A 69 4.75 19.96 -11.82
CA TRP A 69 5.71 19.16 -11.04
C TRP A 69 7.05 19.12 -11.75
N HIS A 70 8.10 19.38 -11.01
CA HIS A 70 9.46 19.26 -11.50
C HIS A 70 9.91 17.79 -11.45
N ASN A 71 10.17 17.20 -12.62
CA ASN A 71 10.61 15.83 -12.71
C ASN A 71 12.14 15.73 -12.46
N PRO A 72 12.59 15.14 -11.34
CA PRO A 72 14.00 15.11 -10.98
C PRO A 72 14.88 14.27 -11.94
N ASN A 73 14.26 13.37 -12.73
CA ASN A 73 15.00 12.51 -13.65
C ASN A 73 15.22 13.15 -15.01
N THR A 74 14.34 14.05 -15.45
CA THR A 74 14.39 14.67 -16.79
C THR A 74 14.64 16.16 -16.75
N ASP A 75 14.61 16.78 -15.57
CA ASP A 75 14.69 18.23 -15.36
C ASP A 75 13.58 19.01 -16.12
N GLN A 76 12.43 18.38 -16.32
CA GLN A 76 11.28 18.94 -17.03
C GLN A 76 10.13 19.24 -16.09
N GLU A 77 9.39 20.31 -16.41
CA GLU A 77 8.14 20.64 -15.76
C GLU A 77 6.98 19.87 -16.42
N VAL A 78 6.23 19.14 -15.61
CA VAL A 78 5.11 18.30 -16.06
C VAL A 78 3.84 18.73 -15.32
N PRO A 79 2.72 19.00 -16.00
CA PRO A 79 1.47 19.28 -15.32
C PRO A 79 1.05 18.10 -14.42
N TYR A 80 0.73 18.38 -13.15
CA TYR A 80 0.19 17.34 -12.26
C TYR A 80 -1.02 16.63 -12.86
N SER A 81 -1.88 17.39 -13.56
CA SER A 81 -3.08 16.86 -14.22
C SER A 81 -2.77 15.75 -15.24
N GLU A 82 -1.65 15.83 -15.96
CA GLU A 82 -1.29 14.83 -16.97
C GLU A 82 -0.78 13.51 -16.38
N MET A 83 -0.43 13.51 -15.08
CA MET A 83 -0.01 12.31 -14.36
C MET A 83 -1.19 11.59 -13.69
N ARG A 84 -2.38 12.17 -13.71
CA ARG A 84 -3.60 11.60 -13.12
C ARG A 84 -4.13 10.46 -13.99
N TRP A 85 -4.63 9.40 -13.33
CA TRP A 85 -5.16 8.23 -14.00
C TRP A 85 -6.25 8.55 -15.03
N HIS A 86 -7.26 9.33 -14.64
CA HIS A 86 -8.38 9.66 -15.52
C HIS A 86 -7.98 10.44 -16.79
N ASN A 87 -6.81 11.08 -16.79
CA ASN A 87 -6.29 11.81 -17.96
C ASN A 87 -5.39 10.92 -18.83
N PHE A 88 -4.49 10.13 -18.25
CA PHE A 88 -3.59 9.34 -19.09
C PHE A 88 -4.20 8.04 -19.62
N LYS A 89 -5.24 7.48 -18.96
CA LYS A 89 -5.89 6.24 -19.41
C LYS A 89 -6.44 6.29 -20.83
N ASP A 90 -6.87 7.48 -21.27
CA ASP A 90 -7.46 7.72 -22.59
C ASP A 90 -6.44 8.21 -23.64
N MET A 91 -5.14 8.30 -23.28
CA MET A 91 -4.10 8.70 -24.21
C MET A 91 -3.81 7.61 -25.25
N GLU A 92 -3.30 8.01 -26.39
CA GLU A 92 -2.73 7.08 -27.38
C GLU A 92 -1.60 6.26 -26.73
N SER A 93 -1.53 4.95 -27.05
CA SER A 93 -0.71 3.96 -26.34
C SER A 93 0.77 4.38 -26.15
N ALA A 94 1.39 5.00 -27.17
CA ALA A 94 2.78 5.41 -27.07
C ALA A 94 2.96 6.63 -26.15
N LYS A 95 1.99 7.57 -26.19
CA LYS A 95 1.97 8.73 -25.29
C LYS A 95 1.70 8.30 -23.85
N MET A 96 0.74 7.39 -23.64
CA MET A 96 0.45 6.79 -22.35
C MET A 96 1.70 6.16 -21.74
N LEU A 97 2.40 5.31 -22.49
CA LEU A 97 3.63 4.67 -22.00
C LEU A 97 4.69 5.69 -21.61
N ASN A 98 4.90 6.72 -22.43
CA ASN A 98 5.86 7.77 -22.12
C ASN A 98 5.47 8.52 -20.83
N ARG A 99 4.20 8.93 -20.72
CA ARG A 99 3.68 9.66 -19.55
C ARG A 99 3.74 8.81 -18.28
N VAL A 100 3.27 7.57 -18.33
CA VAL A 100 3.24 6.69 -17.16
C VAL A 100 4.64 6.35 -16.70
N ARG A 101 5.52 5.94 -17.63
CA ARG A 101 6.86 5.46 -17.29
C ARG A 101 7.80 6.58 -16.82
N ASN A 102 7.80 7.69 -17.53
CA ASN A 102 8.81 8.73 -17.32
C ASN A 102 8.36 9.81 -16.32
N ASP A 103 7.05 9.98 -16.13
CA ASP A 103 6.53 11.04 -15.28
C ASP A 103 5.68 10.50 -14.12
N ALA A 104 4.54 9.86 -14.39
CA ALA A 104 3.61 9.44 -13.35
C ALA A 104 4.22 8.42 -12.37
N PHE A 105 5.03 7.47 -12.86
CA PHE A 105 5.73 6.52 -11.99
C PHE A 105 6.86 7.19 -11.19
N ILE A 106 7.58 8.12 -11.77
CA ILE A 106 8.60 8.87 -11.03
C ILE A 106 7.95 9.75 -9.97
N PHE A 107 6.85 10.43 -10.29
CA PHE A 107 6.05 11.16 -9.32
C PHE A 107 5.56 10.23 -8.19
N LEU A 108 5.02 9.04 -8.54
CA LEU A 108 4.59 8.04 -7.57
C LEU A 108 5.69 7.70 -6.55
N ARG A 109 6.92 7.59 -6.97
CA ARG A 109 8.05 7.30 -6.07
C ARG A 109 8.31 8.40 -5.04
N HIS A 110 7.87 9.62 -5.29
CA HIS A 110 8.17 10.81 -4.47
C HIS A 110 6.97 11.34 -3.67
N ILE A 111 5.78 10.75 -3.82
CA ILE A 111 4.54 11.24 -3.18
C ILE A 111 4.67 11.39 -1.65
N GLY A 112 5.35 10.47 -0.98
CA GLY A 112 5.50 10.49 0.48
C GLY A 112 6.49 11.54 1.02
N GLY A 113 7.11 12.35 0.16
CA GLY A 113 8.18 13.26 0.54
C GLY A 113 9.54 12.56 0.76
N GLU A 114 10.61 13.35 0.76
CA GLU A 114 11.96 12.82 0.96
C GLU A 114 12.13 12.24 2.37
N GLY A 115 12.72 11.05 2.47
CA GLY A 115 13.00 10.39 3.74
C GLY A 115 11.82 9.68 4.40
N SER A 116 10.62 9.72 3.82
CA SER A 116 9.48 8.94 4.31
C SER A 116 9.71 7.43 4.14
N ALA A 117 9.04 6.61 4.97
CA ALA A 117 9.06 5.15 4.83
C ALA A 117 8.62 4.71 3.43
N TYR A 118 7.66 5.41 2.85
CA TYR A 118 7.19 5.17 1.49
C TYR A 118 8.27 5.46 0.44
N SER A 119 8.91 6.64 0.46
CA SER A 119 9.93 6.99 -0.53
C SER A 119 11.14 6.05 -0.45
N GLN A 120 11.57 5.67 0.76
CA GLN A 120 12.61 4.66 0.96
C GLN A 120 12.22 3.30 0.37
N ALA A 121 10.99 2.85 0.61
CA ALA A 121 10.49 1.59 0.06
C ALA A 121 10.36 1.61 -1.47
N MET A 122 10.21 2.79 -2.07
CA MET A 122 10.08 2.98 -3.52
C MET A 122 11.40 3.27 -4.24
N GLU A 123 12.51 3.48 -3.52
CA GLU A 123 13.78 3.95 -4.09
C GLU A 123 14.30 3.06 -5.21
N ASP A 124 14.33 1.74 -4.99
CA ASP A 124 14.87 0.75 -5.95
C ASP A 124 13.83 0.23 -6.94
N THR A 125 12.66 0.83 -7.01
CA THR A 125 11.59 0.33 -7.87
C THR A 125 11.76 0.75 -9.32
N VAL A 126 11.36 -0.14 -10.23
CA VAL A 126 11.45 0.07 -11.67
C VAL A 126 10.12 -0.22 -12.35
N PHE A 127 9.68 0.69 -13.20
CA PHE A 127 8.56 0.42 -14.09
C PHE A 127 9.03 -0.42 -15.28
N GLN A 128 8.67 -1.70 -15.27
CA GLN A 128 9.22 -2.70 -16.21
C GLN A 128 8.41 -2.82 -17.51
N ILE A 129 7.22 -2.23 -17.59
CA ILE A 129 6.42 -2.26 -18.82
C ILE A 129 7.07 -1.34 -19.85
N THR A 130 7.55 -1.93 -20.97
CA THR A 130 8.17 -1.22 -22.09
C THR A 130 7.34 -1.27 -23.37
N ASN A 131 6.30 -2.11 -23.39
CA ASN A 131 5.41 -2.28 -24.53
C ASN A 131 4.14 -1.44 -24.36
N ALA A 132 3.92 -0.48 -25.24
CA ALA A 132 2.79 0.43 -25.20
C ALA A 132 1.44 -0.28 -25.29
N ARG A 133 1.32 -1.33 -26.12
CA ARG A 133 0.09 -2.11 -26.25
C ARG A 133 -0.21 -2.93 -25.01
N LEU A 134 0.84 -3.46 -24.34
CA LEU A 134 0.68 -4.15 -23.07
C LEU A 134 0.12 -3.19 -22.03
N LEU A 135 0.75 -2.00 -21.90
CA LEU A 135 0.27 -1.01 -20.92
C LEU A 135 -1.19 -0.63 -21.15
N SER A 136 -1.60 -0.32 -22.38
CA SER A 136 -3.00 0.03 -22.68
C SER A 136 -3.97 -1.07 -22.29
N ARG A 137 -3.69 -2.32 -22.61
CA ARG A 137 -4.55 -3.45 -22.23
C ARG A 137 -4.64 -3.64 -20.71
N VAL A 138 -3.53 -3.44 -20.01
CA VAL A 138 -3.51 -3.54 -18.55
C VAL A 138 -4.29 -2.38 -17.93
N VAL A 139 -4.15 -1.16 -18.43
CA VAL A 139 -4.91 0.01 -17.98
C VAL A 139 -6.41 -0.18 -18.24
N GLU A 140 -6.80 -0.67 -19.41
CA GLU A 140 -8.20 -1.03 -19.71
C GLU A 140 -8.73 -2.06 -18.71
N GLY A 141 -8.00 -3.15 -18.47
CA GLY A 141 -8.42 -4.19 -17.53
C GLY A 141 -8.52 -3.69 -16.09
N ILE A 142 -7.64 -2.77 -15.67
CA ILE A 142 -7.71 -2.14 -14.33
C ILE A 142 -8.89 -1.16 -14.27
N GLU A 143 -9.20 -0.46 -15.36
CA GLU A 143 -10.36 0.44 -15.40
C GLU A 143 -11.69 -0.31 -15.26
N GLU A 144 -11.79 -1.52 -15.84
CA GLU A 144 -12.95 -2.40 -15.71
C GLU A 144 -13.14 -2.94 -14.28
N LEU A 145 -12.08 -2.95 -13.46
CA LEU A 145 -12.19 -3.30 -12.04
C LEU A 145 -12.96 -2.17 -11.34
N ALA A 146 -14.24 -2.39 -11.07
CA ALA A 146 -15.07 -1.43 -10.37
C ALA A 146 -14.45 -1.08 -9.00
N SER A 147 -14.37 0.21 -8.71
CA SER A 147 -13.89 0.70 -7.41
C SER A 147 -15.01 0.60 -6.38
N ASP A 148 -14.99 -0.45 -5.59
CA ASP A 148 -15.85 -0.56 -4.40
C ASP A 148 -15.13 -0.04 -3.13
N GLY A 149 -14.24 0.97 -3.30
CA GLY A 149 -13.49 1.57 -2.21
C GLY A 149 -12.16 0.88 -1.86
N ALA A 150 -11.49 1.38 -0.84
CA ALA A 150 -10.16 0.93 -0.41
C ALA A 150 -10.10 -0.55 0.01
N ASP A 151 -11.20 -1.11 0.52
CA ASP A 151 -11.29 -2.54 0.89
C ASP A 151 -11.07 -3.48 -0.30
N MET A 152 -11.44 -3.07 -1.51
CA MET A 152 -11.25 -3.89 -2.71
C MET A 152 -9.76 -4.08 -3.05
N MET A 153 -8.94 -3.06 -2.85
CA MET A 153 -7.50 -3.18 -3.11
C MET A 153 -6.85 -4.26 -2.26
N GLY A 154 -7.16 -4.26 -0.97
CA GLY A 154 -6.68 -5.32 -0.10
C GLY A 154 -7.12 -6.71 -0.56
N ASP A 155 -8.34 -6.85 -1.07
CA ASP A 155 -8.83 -8.13 -1.61
C ASP A 155 -8.11 -8.53 -2.90
N ILE A 156 -7.85 -7.57 -3.80
CA ILE A 156 -7.07 -7.80 -5.02
C ILE A 156 -5.64 -8.22 -4.65
N TYR A 157 -5.00 -7.50 -3.71
CA TYR A 157 -3.67 -7.86 -3.24
C TYR A 157 -3.64 -9.26 -2.61
N GLU A 158 -4.60 -9.57 -1.75
CA GLU A 158 -4.71 -10.90 -1.13
C GLU A 158 -4.82 -12.00 -2.19
N TYR A 159 -5.66 -11.78 -3.20
CA TYR A 159 -5.81 -12.72 -4.29
C TYR A 159 -4.53 -12.87 -5.11
N MET A 160 -3.87 -11.78 -5.49
CA MET A 160 -2.62 -11.80 -6.25
C MET A 160 -1.48 -12.44 -5.44
N LEU A 161 -1.37 -12.15 -4.14
CA LEU A 161 -0.41 -12.82 -3.24
C LEU A 161 -0.64 -14.33 -3.16
N GLY A 162 -1.92 -14.75 -3.13
CA GLY A 162 -2.28 -16.17 -3.23
C GLY A 162 -1.79 -16.81 -4.54
N LYS A 163 -1.86 -16.10 -5.67
CA LYS A 163 -1.31 -16.58 -6.95
C LYS A 163 0.21 -16.70 -6.91
N MET A 164 0.90 -15.76 -6.29
CA MET A 164 2.36 -15.83 -6.11
C MET A 164 2.76 -17.04 -5.25
N ALA A 165 2.09 -17.26 -4.14
CA ALA A 165 2.33 -18.41 -3.27
C ALA A 165 2.11 -19.74 -4.00
N ALA A 166 1.06 -19.85 -4.81
CA ALA A 166 0.77 -21.05 -5.61
C ALA A 166 1.83 -21.32 -6.70
N SER A 167 2.56 -20.29 -7.14
CA SER A 167 3.68 -20.44 -8.11
C SER A 167 5.01 -20.85 -7.48
N GLY A 168 5.04 -21.10 -6.16
CA GLY A 168 6.25 -21.54 -5.44
C GLY A 168 7.21 -20.42 -5.06
N THR A 169 6.86 -19.16 -5.34
CA THR A 169 7.62 -17.99 -4.95
C THR A 169 7.04 -17.41 -3.65
N ASN A 170 7.71 -17.64 -2.54
CA ASN A 170 7.41 -17.14 -1.19
C ASN A 170 6.07 -17.62 -0.57
N GLY A 171 6.18 -18.63 0.31
CA GLY A 171 5.08 -19.07 1.19
C GLY A 171 4.81 -18.05 2.31
N GLN A 172 4.40 -16.84 1.97
CA GLN A 172 3.93 -15.90 2.97
C GLN A 172 2.50 -16.29 3.36
N PHE A 173 2.35 -16.79 4.58
CA PHE A 173 1.04 -17.09 5.17
C PHE A 173 0.40 -15.80 5.62
N ARG A 174 -0.65 -15.41 4.93
CA ARG A 174 -1.43 -14.23 5.28
C ARG A 174 -2.58 -14.61 6.19
N THR A 175 -2.79 -13.82 7.26
CA THR A 175 -3.95 -14.00 8.13
C THR A 175 -5.22 -13.64 7.36
N PRO A 176 -6.23 -14.52 7.32
CA PRO A 176 -7.51 -14.21 6.67
C PRO A 176 -8.17 -12.98 7.30
N ARG A 177 -8.76 -12.09 6.49
CA ARG A 177 -9.36 -10.83 6.94
C ARG A 177 -10.36 -10.98 8.08
N HIS A 178 -11.23 -12.00 8.02
CA HIS A 178 -12.22 -12.22 9.08
C HIS A 178 -11.56 -12.54 10.42
N ILE A 179 -10.37 -13.16 10.44
CA ILE A 179 -9.59 -13.40 11.65
C ILE A 179 -8.94 -12.09 12.14
N ILE A 180 -8.36 -11.32 11.23
CA ILE A 180 -7.80 -9.99 11.56
C ILE A 180 -8.88 -9.12 12.20
N ARG A 181 -10.05 -9.02 11.55
CA ARG A 181 -11.20 -8.26 12.04
C ARG A 181 -11.65 -8.73 13.40
N MET A 182 -11.80 -10.04 13.59
CA MET A 182 -12.16 -10.61 14.89
C MET A 182 -11.17 -10.22 15.99
N MET A 183 -9.86 -10.27 15.70
CA MET A 183 -8.83 -9.89 16.67
C MET A 183 -8.90 -8.41 17.01
N VAL A 184 -9.06 -7.54 16.04
CA VAL A 184 -9.18 -6.08 16.23
C VAL A 184 -10.45 -5.73 17.03
N GLU A 185 -11.58 -6.34 16.70
CA GLU A 185 -12.85 -6.16 17.43
C GLU A 185 -12.74 -6.59 18.91
N LEU A 186 -11.98 -7.64 19.21
CA LEU A 186 -11.71 -8.07 20.58
C LEU A 186 -10.79 -7.12 21.33
N MET A 187 -9.76 -6.59 20.64
CA MET A 187 -8.76 -5.71 21.25
C MET A 187 -9.24 -4.26 21.38
N ARG A 188 -10.18 -3.81 20.54
CA ARG A 188 -10.79 -2.47 20.57
C ARG A 188 -9.76 -1.34 20.61
N PRO A 189 -8.89 -1.22 19.61
CA PRO A 189 -7.89 -0.17 19.58
C PRO A 189 -8.54 1.22 19.60
N THR A 190 -7.83 2.18 20.19
CA THR A 190 -8.27 3.56 20.34
C THR A 190 -7.21 4.54 19.85
N LEU A 191 -7.57 5.82 19.76
CA LEU A 191 -6.62 6.90 19.43
C LEU A 191 -5.51 7.07 20.49
N ASP A 192 -5.70 6.53 21.71
CA ASP A 192 -4.68 6.59 22.76
C ASP A 192 -3.61 5.50 22.62
N ASP A 193 -3.87 4.49 21.77
CA ASP A 193 -2.93 3.41 21.56
C ASP A 193 -1.77 3.81 20.64
N ILE A 194 -0.65 3.13 20.82
CA ILE A 194 0.45 3.04 19.86
C ILE A 194 0.48 1.60 19.38
N ILE A 195 0.07 1.39 18.14
CA ILE A 195 -0.23 0.08 17.56
C ILE A 195 0.96 -0.39 16.74
N CYS A 196 1.38 -1.65 16.92
CA CYS A 196 2.50 -2.22 16.17
C CYS A 196 2.16 -3.60 15.60
N ASP A 197 2.59 -3.82 14.34
CA ASP A 197 2.73 -5.15 13.75
C ASP A 197 4.20 -5.38 13.37
N PRO A 198 4.96 -6.19 14.14
CA PRO A 198 6.37 -6.44 13.88
C PRO A 198 6.63 -7.40 12.72
N ALA A 199 5.61 -7.97 12.09
CA ALA A 199 5.68 -8.86 10.94
C ALA A 199 4.53 -8.54 9.96
N MET A 200 4.44 -7.25 9.60
CA MET A 200 3.22 -6.62 9.09
C MET A 200 2.76 -7.13 7.72
N GLY A 201 3.65 -7.72 6.90
CA GLY A 201 3.33 -8.07 5.53
C GLY A 201 2.78 -6.86 4.77
N SER A 202 1.56 -6.97 4.27
CA SER A 202 0.85 -5.88 3.60
C SER A 202 0.12 -4.91 4.55
N ALA A 203 0.48 -4.88 5.84
CA ALA A 203 -0.09 -4.06 6.90
C ALA A 203 -1.57 -4.36 7.24
N GLY A 204 -2.01 -5.61 7.04
CA GLY A 204 -3.43 -5.98 7.22
C GLY A 204 -3.98 -5.72 8.62
N PHE A 205 -3.23 -6.02 9.69
CA PHE A 205 -3.65 -5.74 11.07
C PHE A 205 -3.70 -4.25 11.36
N ILE A 206 -2.71 -3.49 10.90
CA ILE A 206 -2.64 -2.05 11.11
C ILE A 206 -3.78 -1.36 10.38
N MET A 207 -4.07 -1.75 9.14
CA MET A 207 -5.19 -1.22 8.36
C MET A 207 -6.55 -1.49 9.03
N GLU A 208 -6.78 -2.70 9.50
CA GLU A 208 -8.04 -3.03 10.17
C GLU A 208 -8.18 -2.26 11.50
N ALA A 209 -7.07 -2.07 12.24
CA ALA A 209 -7.05 -1.24 13.44
C ALA A 209 -7.35 0.24 13.10
N ALA A 210 -6.76 0.77 12.03
CA ALA A 210 -7.04 2.12 11.56
C ALA A 210 -8.53 2.30 11.19
N LYS A 211 -9.09 1.35 10.44
CA LYS A 211 -10.50 1.34 10.08
C LYS A 211 -11.40 1.29 11.32
N TYR A 212 -11.10 0.41 12.27
CA TYR A 212 -11.84 0.30 13.52
C TYR A 212 -11.88 1.62 14.29
N ILE A 213 -10.75 2.29 14.44
CA ILE A 213 -10.66 3.60 15.11
C ILE A 213 -11.48 4.65 14.33
N ALA A 214 -11.37 4.71 13.02
CA ALA A 214 -12.13 5.65 12.19
C ALA A 214 -13.66 5.42 12.30
N GLU A 215 -14.11 4.17 12.39
CA GLU A 215 -15.52 3.81 12.54
C GLU A 215 -16.07 4.11 13.94
N HIS A 216 -15.26 3.96 15.01
CA HIS A 216 -15.73 4.07 16.40
C HIS A 216 -15.41 5.40 17.07
N GLN A 217 -14.39 6.11 16.57
CA GLN A 217 -13.91 7.40 17.10
C GLN A 217 -13.83 8.48 16.00
N GLY A 218 -14.68 8.37 14.98
CA GLY A 218 -14.71 9.32 13.86
C GLY A 218 -14.96 10.77 14.27
N ASP A 219 -15.78 10.99 15.31
CA ASP A 219 -16.06 12.33 15.84
C ASP A 219 -14.81 12.96 16.49
N GLU A 220 -13.99 12.15 17.17
CA GLU A 220 -12.73 12.62 17.76
C GLU A 220 -11.68 12.98 16.70
N LEU A 221 -11.76 12.39 15.51
CA LEU A 221 -10.91 12.72 14.35
C LEU A 221 -11.25 14.08 13.70
N LEU A 222 -12.35 14.74 14.11
CA LEU A 222 -12.62 16.12 13.73
C LEU A 222 -11.64 17.10 14.42
N ASN A 223 -11.08 16.72 15.57
CA ASN A 223 -10.00 17.47 16.21
C ASN A 223 -8.71 17.32 15.41
N ILE A 224 -8.02 18.45 15.17
CA ILE A 224 -6.82 18.49 14.33
C ILE A 224 -5.65 17.70 14.94
N ASP A 225 -5.49 17.73 16.27
CA ASP A 225 -4.39 17.03 16.95
C ASP A 225 -4.60 15.52 16.91
N ASN A 226 -5.82 15.04 17.14
CA ASN A 226 -6.19 13.64 17.02
C ASN A 226 -6.00 13.13 15.57
N ARG A 227 -6.38 13.95 14.59
CA ARG A 227 -6.20 13.62 13.18
C ARG A 227 -4.74 13.54 12.80
N ASN A 228 -3.90 14.45 13.27
CA ASN A 228 -2.46 14.41 13.03
C ASN A 228 -1.84 13.19 13.68
N ARG A 229 -2.23 12.89 14.91
CA ARG A 229 -1.78 11.68 15.62
C ARG A 229 -2.17 10.40 14.87
N TYR A 230 -3.44 10.28 14.45
CA TYR A 230 -3.93 9.16 13.65
C TYR A 230 -3.14 8.98 12.36
N ARG A 231 -2.83 10.07 11.66
CA ARG A 231 -2.15 10.02 10.36
C ARG A 231 -0.68 9.68 10.44
N ASN A 232 0.00 10.07 11.53
CA ASN A 232 1.46 10.12 11.52
C ASN A 232 2.12 9.39 12.70
N GLU A 233 1.41 9.06 13.77
CA GLU A 233 2.09 8.69 15.01
C GLU A 233 1.74 7.31 15.55
N ILE A 234 0.47 6.86 15.45
CA ILE A 234 0.00 5.70 16.19
C ILE A 234 0.20 4.36 15.50
N PHE A 235 0.48 4.35 14.21
CA PHE A 235 0.59 3.11 13.44
C PHE A 235 2.04 2.78 13.11
N HIS A 236 2.51 1.67 13.66
CA HIS A 236 3.88 1.18 13.48
C HIS A 236 3.88 -0.22 12.88
N GLY A 237 4.87 -0.48 12.06
CA GLY A 237 5.05 -1.80 11.48
C GLY A 237 6.47 -2.06 11.05
N SER A 238 6.81 -3.33 10.90
CA SER A 238 8.10 -3.73 10.34
C SER A 238 7.95 -4.96 9.46
N ASP A 239 8.72 -5.02 8.40
CA ASP A 239 8.89 -6.21 7.58
C ASP A 239 10.31 -6.28 7.03
N SER A 240 10.79 -7.47 6.72
CA SER A 240 12.08 -7.73 6.08
C SER A 240 11.98 -7.95 4.57
N ASP A 241 10.77 -7.89 4.01
CA ASP A 241 10.51 -7.97 2.57
C ASP A 241 10.19 -6.59 2.00
N ALA A 242 11.04 -6.10 1.10
CA ALA A 242 10.87 -4.78 0.50
C ALA A 242 9.56 -4.63 -0.30
N SER A 243 9.08 -5.70 -0.93
CA SER A 243 7.79 -5.67 -1.65
C SER A 243 6.63 -5.54 -0.68
N MET A 244 6.69 -6.22 0.48
CA MET A 244 5.67 -6.08 1.52
C MET A 244 5.68 -4.69 2.14
N MET A 245 6.86 -4.10 2.37
CA MET A 245 6.99 -2.71 2.81
C MET A 245 6.28 -1.74 1.86
N ARG A 246 6.52 -1.86 0.56
CA ARG A 246 5.87 -1.03 -0.47
C ARG A 246 4.34 -1.15 -0.42
N ILE A 247 3.85 -2.39 -0.38
CA ILE A 247 2.39 -2.65 -0.32
C ILE A 247 1.79 -2.11 0.97
N GLY A 248 2.46 -2.33 2.10
CA GLY A 248 2.02 -1.83 3.40
C GLY A 248 1.91 -0.31 3.41
N CYS A 249 2.93 0.41 2.91
CA CYS A 249 2.89 1.85 2.79
C CYS A 249 1.75 2.33 1.89
N MET A 250 1.59 1.73 0.70
CA MET A 250 0.51 2.07 -0.23
C MET A 250 -0.87 1.85 0.40
N ASN A 251 -1.06 0.71 1.06
CA ASN A 251 -2.31 0.40 1.75
C ASN A 251 -2.62 1.43 2.84
N MET A 252 -1.65 1.80 3.67
CA MET A 252 -1.84 2.76 4.74
C MET A 252 -2.21 4.15 4.19
N MET A 253 -1.53 4.62 3.15
CA MET A 253 -1.83 5.90 2.49
C MET A 253 -3.25 5.95 1.91
N LEU A 254 -3.75 4.84 1.39
CA LEU A 254 -5.12 4.74 0.88
C LEU A 254 -6.18 4.80 2.00
N HIS A 255 -5.80 4.49 3.24
CA HIS A 255 -6.65 4.56 4.44
C HIS A 255 -6.41 5.82 5.28
N ASP A 256 -5.92 6.91 4.67
CA ASP A 256 -5.68 8.21 5.31
C ASP A 256 -4.61 8.22 6.41
N VAL A 257 -3.74 7.22 6.42
CA VAL A 257 -2.51 7.23 7.22
C VAL A 257 -1.38 7.66 6.30
N ASP A 258 -1.06 8.95 6.34
CA ASP A 258 -0.18 9.57 5.35
C ASP A 258 1.29 9.25 5.60
N GLU A 259 1.72 9.20 6.86
CA GLU A 259 3.11 8.92 7.27
C GLU A 259 3.18 7.78 8.30
N PRO A 260 2.79 6.55 7.92
CA PRO A 260 2.87 5.42 8.83
C PRO A 260 4.32 5.15 9.25
N GLN A 261 4.53 4.82 10.53
CA GLN A 261 5.84 4.53 11.08
C GLN A 261 6.28 3.10 10.72
N LEU A 262 6.55 2.87 9.43
CA LEU A 262 6.93 1.57 8.90
C LEU A 262 8.45 1.49 8.71
N HIS A 263 9.04 0.33 9.07
CA HIS A 263 10.47 0.13 9.04
C HIS A 263 10.85 -1.14 8.29
N TYR A 264 11.73 -1.01 7.29
CA TYR A 264 12.36 -2.14 6.64
C TYR A 264 13.41 -2.74 7.55
N ARG A 265 13.06 -3.77 8.30
CA ARG A 265 13.98 -4.43 9.24
C ARG A 265 13.47 -5.81 9.66
N ASN A 266 14.38 -6.64 10.14
CA ASN A 266 14.02 -7.84 10.88
C ASN A 266 13.72 -7.47 12.34
N SER A 267 12.47 -7.59 12.75
CA SER A 267 12.02 -7.23 14.10
C SER A 267 12.65 -8.08 15.22
N LEU A 268 13.15 -9.26 14.88
CA LEU A 268 13.85 -10.15 15.80
C LEU A 268 15.37 -9.90 15.85
N SER A 269 15.87 -8.91 15.11
CA SER A 269 17.29 -8.56 15.15
C SER A 269 17.65 -7.94 16.49
N ASN A 270 18.88 -8.23 16.97
CA ASN A 270 19.45 -7.60 18.16
C ASN A 270 19.66 -6.07 18.02
N GLU A 271 19.55 -5.56 16.80
CA GLU A 271 19.60 -4.12 16.51
C GLU A 271 18.28 -3.41 16.80
N ASN A 272 17.20 -4.20 16.99
CA ASN A 272 15.90 -3.66 17.37
C ASN A 272 15.86 -3.30 18.85
N ASN A 273 15.85 -1.99 19.13
CA ASN A 273 15.84 -1.44 20.48
C ASN A 273 14.44 -0.97 20.94
N ASP A 274 13.37 -1.36 20.25
CA ASP A 274 12.00 -0.99 20.62
C ASP A 274 11.59 -1.74 21.89
N THR A 275 11.70 -1.07 23.03
CA THR A 275 11.28 -1.61 24.34
C THR A 275 10.23 -0.69 24.96
N ASN A 276 9.12 -1.24 25.41
CA ASN A 276 8.03 -0.49 26.07
C ASN A 276 7.47 0.68 25.25
N LYS A 277 7.53 0.58 23.91
CA LYS A 277 7.14 1.64 22.99
C LYS A 277 5.67 1.54 22.56
N TYR A 278 5.14 0.34 22.50
CA TYR A 278 3.83 0.04 21.95
C TYR A 278 2.85 -0.35 23.04
N THR A 279 1.59 0.10 22.94
CA THR A 279 0.52 -0.28 23.86
C THR A 279 -0.26 -1.49 23.35
N LEU A 280 -0.33 -1.67 22.03
CA LEU A 280 -0.99 -2.77 21.37
C LEU A 280 -0.09 -3.37 20.29
N CYS A 281 0.11 -4.70 20.36
CA CYS A 281 0.82 -5.44 19.33
C CYS A 281 -0.12 -6.48 18.71
N LEU A 282 -0.33 -6.38 17.41
CA LEU A 282 -1.15 -7.30 16.61
C LEU A 282 -0.27 -7.93 15.55
N ALA A 283 -0.07 -9.23 15.60
CA ALA A 283 0.87 -9.90 14.69
C ALA A 283 0.48 -11.33 14.37
N ASN A 284 0.85 -11.77 13.19
CA ASN A 284 0.95 -13.17 12.82
C ASN A 284 2.39 -13.45 12.39
N PRO A 285 3.30 -13.76 13.34
CA PRO A 285 4.69 -13.96 13.04
C PRO A 285 4.91 -15.25 12.20
N PRO A 286 5.96 -15.31 11.38
CA PRO A 286 6.25 -16.51 10.58
C PRO A 286 6.48 -17.74 11.44
N PHE A 287 5.83 -18.86 11.09
CA PHE A 287 5.86 -20.12 11.86
C PHE A 287 7.18 -20.89 11.73
N ALA A 288 7.91 -20.72 10.64
CA ALA A 288 9.23 -21.28 10.42
C ALA A 288 9.95 -20.42 9.36
N GLY A 289 11.04 -19.86 9.76
CA GLY A 289 12.07 -19.35 8.89
C GLY A 289 13.35 -19.67 9.59
N SER A 290 14.14 -20.62 9.08
CA SER A 290 15.52 -20.75 9.54
C SER A 290 16.24 -19.55 8.94
N PRO A 291 16.57 -18.51 9.73
CA PRO A 291 17.54 -17.54 9.26
C PRO A 291 18.84 -18.33 9.17
N VAL A 292 19.34 -18.49 7.97
CA VAL A 292 20.65 -19.08 7.74
C VAL A 292 21.65 -18.29 8.56
N SER A 293 22.18 -18.92 9.65
CA SER A 293 23.13 -18.40 10.64
C SER A 293 22.57 -17.53 11.77
N TYR A 294 21.70 -18.09 12.62
CA TYR A 294 21.51 -17.54 13.97
C TYR A 294 21.89 -18.58 15.02
N THR A 295 23.13 -18.56 15.40
CA THR A 295 23.63 -19.45 16.47
C THR A 295 23.27 -18.94 17.87
N HIS A 296 22.64 -17.82 18.07
CA HIS A 296 22.28 -17.31 19.41
C HIS A 296 21.06 -16.36 19.41
N LEU A 297 19.86 -16.89 19.14
CA LEU A 297 18.66 -16.24 19.65
C LEU A 297 18.44 -16.73 21.10
N ARG A 298 18.81 -15.93 22.08
CA ARG A 298 18.22 -16.05 23.40
C ARG A 298 16.76 -15.60 23.29
N ALA A 299 15.85 -16.57 23.30
CA ALA A 299 14.46 -16.28 23.53
C ALA A 299 14.37 -15.61 24.92
N HIS A 300 14.08 -14.33 24.95
CA HIS A 300 13.53 -13.73 26.14
C HIS A 300 12.09 -14.24 26.23
N GLU A 301 11.91 -15.31 26.97
CA GLU A 301 10.60 -15.72 27.43
C GLU A 301 10.03 -14.54 28.22
N THR A 302 9.10 -13.80 27.64
CA THR A 302 8.17 -13.02 28.41
C THR A 302 7.34 -14.03 29.19
N LYS A 303 7.59 -14.14 30.50
CA LYS A 303 6.69 -14.83 31.41
C LYS A 303 5.33 -14.18 31.27
N ALA A 304 4.44 -14.83 30.52
CA ALA A 304 3.02 -14.60 30.65
C ALA A 304 2.67 -14.99 32.08
N ASN A 305 2.43 -14.04 32.93
CA ASN A 305 1.77 -14.30 34.21
C ASN A 305 0.34 -14.71 33.87
N LEU A 306 0.05 -15.97 34.15
CA LEU A 306 -1.30 -16.51 34.30
C LEU A 306 -2.02 -15.82 35.42
#